data_4b45db6bdfb17f8a4e63dca43d23df9f
#
_entry.id   4b45db6bdfb17f8a4e63dca43d23df9f
#
_cell.length_a   1.000
_cell.length_b   1.000
_cell.length_c   1.000
_cell.angle_alpha   90.00
_cell.angle_beta   90.00
_cell.angle_gamma   90.00
#
_symmetry.space_group_name_H-M   'P 1'
#
loop_
_entity.id
_entity.type
_entity.pdbx_description
1 polymer ?
#
loop_
_entity_poly.entity_id
_entity_poly.type
_entity_poly.pdbx_seq_one_letter_code
_entity_poly.pdbx_strand_id
1 'polypeptide(L)'
;MTLGRKRRTSVGMPQFTVNPTRFDPYKGFKFRVKWDGRYVAGVDAISPLRRRTDVVTHREGGEPNVLRRSPGLTNFDPIVLTRGRTHDTDFEARANRVWSLGAGLGAEVSLGDFRKDIVIELMNEAGQVALASKVYRCWPSEYVALDDLDADTSFVAIESPTLEHEGWERDTSVTEPQEPKTAKR
;
A
#
# COMPACT_ATOMS: atom_id res chain seq x y z
N MET A 1 74.79 3.35 -24.93
CA MET A 1 74.17 2.63 -23.79
C MET A 1 72.84 3.26 -23.47
N THR A 2 71.73 2.75 -24.07
CA THR A 2 70.43 3.41 -24.06
C THR A 2 69.52 2.65 -23.09
N LEU A 3 69.16 3.28 -21.99
CA LEU A 3 68.27 2.71 -20.98
C LEU A 3 66.81 2.73 -21.48
N GLY A 4 66.27 1.54 -21.69
CA GLY A 4 64.87 1.32 -22.04
C GLY A 4 63.92 1.66 -20.90
N ARG A 5 63.06 2.62 -21.10
CA ARG A 5 61.98 3.05 -20.20
C ARG A 5 60.84 2.04 -20.24
N LYS A 6 60.70 1.21 -19.18
CA LYS A 6 59.57 0.27 -19.03
C LYS A 6 58.28 1.10 -18.92
N ARG A 7 57.35 0.91 -19.87
CA ARG A 7 55.99 1.41 -19.77
C ARG A 7 55.27 0.65 -18.65
N ARG A 8 54.78 1.40 -17.65
CA ARG A 8 53.83 0.86 -16.66
C ARG A 8 52.48 0.67 -17.38
N THR A 9 52.08 -0.58 -17.53
CA THR A 9 50.70 -0.94 -17.89
C THR A 9 49.81 -0.51 -16.76
N SER A 10 48.94 0.47 -16.96
CA SER A 10 47.85 0.80 -16.06
C SER A 10 46.87 -0.38 -16.03
N VAL A 11 46.78 -1.07 -14.91
CA VAL A 11 45.70 -2.02 -14.68
C VAL A 11 44.42 -1.19 -14.64
N GLY A 12 43.64 -1.28 -15.71
CA GLY A 12 42.31 -0.65 -15.72
C GLY A 12 41.49 -1.20 -14.58
N MET A 13 41.00 -0.31 -13.70
CA MET A 13 39.99 -0.71 -12.69
C MET A 13 38.79 -1.29 -13.42
N PRO A 14 38.20 -2.37 -12.94
CA PRO A 14 36.98 -2.91 -13.51
C PRO A 14 35.91 -1.81 -13.48
N GLN A 15 35.56 -1.29 -14.64
CA GLN A 15 34.38 -0.41 -14.77
C GLN A 15 33.17 -1.31 -14.59
N PHE A 16 32.43 -1.07 -13.49
CA PHE A 16 31.08 -1.62 -13.38
C PHE A 16 30.27 -1.06 -14.54
N THR A 17 29.83 -1.92 -15.42
CA THR A 17 28.91 -1.54 -16.50
C THR A 17 27.60 -1.16 -15.82
N VAL A 18 27.34 0.14 -15.71
CA VAL A 18 26.04 0.64 -15.27
C VAL A 18 25.05 0.24 -16.37
N ASN A 19 24.15 -0.69 -16.04
CA ASN A 19 23.07 -1.04 -16.94
C ASN A 19 22.12 0.17 -17.03
N PRO A 20 22.04 0.92 -18.13
CA PRO A 20 21.20 2.12 -18.23
C PRO A 20 19.71 1.81 -18.22
N THR A 21 19.33 0.53 -18.30
CA THR A 21 17.94 0.05 -18.29
C THR A 21 17.57 -0.64 -16.97
N ARG A 22 18.32 -0.41 -15.91
CA ARG A 22 18.01 -0.97 -14.60
C ARG A 22 16.78 -0.28 -14.02
N PHE A 23 15.67 -1.01 -13.92
CA PHE A 23 14.49 -0.59 -13.20
C PHE A 23 14.66 -0.99 -11.71
N ASP A 24 14.98 -0.02 -10.88
CA ASP A 24 14.98 -0.25 -9.45
C ASP A 24 13.52 -0.24 -8.95
N PRO A 25 13.08 -1.26 -8.19
CA PRO A 25 11.72 -1.29 -7.65
C PRO A 25 11.54 -0.19 -6.61
N TYR A 26 10.33 0.37 -6.55
CA TYR A 26 10.00 1.37 -5.54
C TYR A 26 10.05 0.77 -4.14
N LYS A 27 10.56 1.54 -3.17
CA LYS A 27 10.69 1.10 -1.78
C LYS A 27 9.38 1.27 -1.04
N GLY A 28 8.97 0.25 -0.27
CA GLY A 28 7.71 0.23 0.44
C GLY A 28 7.57 1.20 1.62
N PHE A 29 8.64 1.90 2.03
CA PHE A 29 8.62 2.80 3.19
C PHE A 29 8.24 4.26 2.87
N LYS A 30 8.14 4.63 1.59
CA LYS A 30 7.74 5.98 1.16
C LYS A 30 6.34 5.94 0.58
N PHE A 31 5.35 6.05 1.43
CA PHE A 31 3.96 6.07 1.02
C PHE A 31 3.15 7.14 1.78
N ARG A 32 2.01 7.49 1.23
CA ARG A 32 1.01 8.36 1.86
C ARG A 32 -0.39 7.81 1.60
N VAL A 33 -1.29 8.11 2.52
CA VAL A 33 -2.70 7.74 2.43
C VAL A 33 -3.55 9.00 2.36
N LYS A 34 -4.44 9.05 1.39
CA LYS A 34 -5.55 10.02 1.36
C LYS A 34 -6.84 9.29 1.68
N TRP A 35 -7.63 9.86 2.57
CA TRP A 35 -8.95 9.37 2.87
C TRP A 35 -9.95 10.50 2.64
N ASP A 36 -10.93 10.28 1.77
CA ASP A 36 -11.90 11.30 1.37
C ASP A 36 -11.23 12.60 0.86
N GLY A 37 -10.18 12.43 0.05
CA GLY A 37 -9.40 13.53 -0.53
C GLY A 37 -8.42 14.24 0.41
N ARG A 38 -8.38 13.90 1.71
CA ARG A 38 -7.46 14.49 2.68
C ARG A 38 -6.34 13.51 3.05
N TYR A 39 -5.12 14.03 3.20
CA TYR A 39 -4.03 13.22 3.70
C TYR A 39 -4.25 12.83 5.16
N VAL A 40 -4.10 11.56 5.45
CA VAL A 40 -4.06 11.04 6.83
C VAL A 40 -2.63 11.08 7.31
N ALA A 41 -2.39 11.82 8.39
CA ALA A 41 -1.06 11.96 8.95
C ALA A 41 -0.65 10.72 9.76
N GLY A 42 0.65 10.39 9.72
CA GLY A 42 1.27 9.44 10.64
C GLY A 42 0.91 7.96 10.39
N VAL A 43 0.45 7.58 9.20
CA VAL A 43 0.27 6.16 8.87
C VAL A 43 1.65 5.52 8.71
N ASP A 44 1.98 4.55 9.57
CA ASP A 44 3.26 3.87 9.62
C ASP A 44 3.27 2.58 8.80
N ALA A 45 2.13 1.88 8.74
CA ALA A 45 1.98 0.66 7.98
C ALA A 45 0.59 0.49 7.37
N ILE A 46 0.56 -0.26 6.27
CA ILE A 46 -0.66 -0.66 5.56
C ILE A 46 -0.54 -2.15 5.25
N SER A 47 -1.60 -2.92 5.53
CA SER A 47 -1.66 -4.31 5.11
C SER A 47 -1.70 -4.45 3.58
N PRO A 48 -1.34 -5.61 3.01
CA PRO A 48 -1.34 -5.80 1.56
C PRO A 48 -2.72 -5.62 0.93
N LEU A 49 -2.80 -4.97 -0.22
CA LEU A 49 -3.98 -5.01 -1.09
C LEU A 49 -4.08 -6.39 -1.73
N ARG A 50 -5.06 -7.19 -1.31
CA ARG A 50 -5.21 -8.56 -1.77
C ARG A 50 -6.58 -8.80 -2.38
N ARG A 51 -6.59 -9.49 -3.50
CA ARG A 51 -7.79 -9.97 -4.17
C ARG A 51 -7.67 -11.47 -4.35
N ARG A 52 -8.71 -12.21 -4.00
CA ARG A 52 -8.80 -13.65 -4.17
C ARG A 52 -10.00 -13.98 -5.05
N THR A 53 -9.80 -14.88 -5.98
CA THR A 53 -10.86 -15.46 -6.78
C THR A 53 -10.93 -16.94 -6.49
N ASP A 54 -12.09 -17.41 -6.08
CA ASP A 54 -12.32 -18.83 -5.82
C ASP A 54 -12.18 -19.64 -7.11
N VAL A 55 -11.74 -20.87 -6.97
CA VAL A 55 -11.58 -21.78 -8.11
C VAL A 55 -12.68 -22.82 -8.05
N VAL A 56 -13.57 -22.77 -9.04
CA VAL A 56 -14.59 -23.79 -9.23
C VAL A 56 -13.98 -24.92 -10.07
N THR A 57 -13.97 -26.13 -9.50
CA THR A 57 -13.49 -27.32 -10.19
C THR A 57 -14.68 -28.11 -10.73
N HIS A 58 -14.65 -28.47 -12.01
CA HIS A 58 -15.64 -29.31 -12.67
C HIS A 58 -14.96 -30.48 -13.36
N ARG A 59 -15.64 -31.65 -13.33
CA ARG A 59 -15.22 -32.86 -14.03
C ARG A 59 -16.43 -33.46 -14.75
N GLU A 60 -16.30 -33.71 -16.04
CA GLU A 60 -17.28 -34.45 -16.83
C GLU A 60 -17.04 -35.95 -16.70
N GLY A 61 -18.12 -36.72 -16.59
CA GLY A 61 -18.07 -38.17 -16.30
C GLY A 61 -17.41 -39.07 -17.35
N GLY A 62 -17.04 -38.55 -18.50
CA GLY A 62 -16.37 -39.28 -19.60
C GLY A 62 -14.93 -38.86 -19.87
N GLU A 63 -14.38 -37.87 -19.12
CA GLU A 63 -13.03 -37.42 -19.35
C GLU A 63 -11.99 -38.19 -18.52
N PRO A 64 -10.78 -38.44 -19.09
CA PRO A 64 -9.66 -38.97 -18.32
C PRO A 64 -9.25 -37.98 -17.24
N ASN A 65 -8.50 -38.42 -16.24
CA ASN A 65 -8.14 -37.81 -14.97
C ASN A 65 -7.72 -36.29 -14.95
N VAL A 66 -8.37 -35.44 -15.72
CA VAL A 66 -8.10 -34.00 -15.80
C VAL A 66 -9.26 -33.20 -15.17
N LEU A 67 -8.95 -32.33 -14.24
CA LEU A 67 -9.90 -31.38 -13.64
C LEU A 67 -9.90 -30.09 -14.44
N ARG A 68 -11.06 -29.65 -14.87
CA ARG A 68 -11.26 -28.29 -15.42
C ARG A 68 -11.42 -27.30 -14.28
N ARG A 69 -10.81 -26.14 -14.41
CA ARG A 69 -10.86 -25.06 -13.42
C ARG A 69 -11.44 -23.80 -14.05
N SER A 70 -12.44 -23.23 -13.42
CA SER A 70 -13.04 -21.96 -13.81
C SER A 70 -13.00 -20.96 -12.64
N PRO A 71 -12.98 -19.63 -12.91
CA PRO A 71 -13.06 -18.64 -11.87
C PRO A 71 -14.44 -18.63 -11.22
N GLY A 72 -14.47 -18.55 -9.89
CA GLY A 72 -15.66 -18.38 -9.08
C GLY A 72 -15.80 -16.95 -8.57
N LEU A 73 -16.28 -16.78 -7.33
CA LEU A 73 -16.45 -15.49 -6.69
C LEU A 73 -15.09 -14.82 -6.40
N THR A 74 -15.06 -13.51 -6.56
CA THR A 74 -13.89 -12.69 -6.22
C THR A 74 -14.16 -11.92 -4.94
N ASN A 75 -13.26 -12.04 -3.97
CA ASN A 75 -13.29 -11.36 -2.69
C ASN A 75 -12.05 -10.48 -2.53
N PHE A 76 -12.20 -9.41 -1.78
CA PHE A 76 -11.12 -8.50 -1.40
C PHE A 76 -10.88 -8.63 0.10
N ASP A 77 -9.61 -8.80 0.50
CA ASP A 77 -9.25 -8.88 1.91
C ASP A 77 -9.31 -7.47 2.53
N PRO A 78 -9.74 -7.33 3.80
CA PRO A 78 -9.74 -6.05 4.49
C PRO A 78 -8.34 -5.45 4.57
N ILE A 79 -8.29 -4.11 4.69
CA ILE A 79 -7.05 -3.35 4.81
C ILE A 79 -6.93 -2.85 6.24
N VAL A 80 -5.80 -3.11 6.87
CA VAL A 80 -5.45 -2.55 8.17
C VAL A 80 -4.51 -1.39 7.97
N LEU A 81 -4.87 -0.22 8.50
CA LEU A 81 -3.99 0.93 8.61
C LEU A 81 -3.44 0.97 10.04
N THR A 82 -2.16 1.26 10.17
CA THR A 82 -1.51 1.37 11.49
C THR A 82 -0.85 2.73 11.61
N ARG A 83 -1.08 3.42 12.75
CA ARG A 83 -0.36 4.66 13.06
C ARG A 83 -0.07 4.78 14.56
N GLY A 84 0.96 5.54 14.90
CA GLY A 84 1.20 5.95 16.28
C GLY A 84 0.02 6.77 16.82
N ARG A 85 -0.41 6.50 18.04
CA ARG A 85 -1.52 7.22 18.70
C ARG A 85 -1.16 8.69 18.89
N THR A 86 -2.05 9.57 18.43
CA THR A 86 -1.90 11.03 18.56
C THR A 86 -3.21 11.66 19.08
N HIS A 87 -3.24 12.97 19.24
CA HIS A 87 -4.47 13.71 19.55
C HIS A 87 -5.40 13.89 18.33
N ASP A 88 -5.01 13.41 17.16
CA ASP A 88 -5.86 13.41 15.97
C ASP A 88 -6.93 12.34 16.08
N THR A 89 -8.19 12.77 16.07
CA THR A 89 -9.37 11.92 16.26
C THR A 89 -9.99 11.43 14.95
N ASP A 90 -9.35 11.64 13.80
CA ASP A 90 -9.92 11.32 12.49
C ASP A 90 -10.34 9.85 12.35
N PHE A 91 -9.54 8.91 12.83
CA PHE A 91 -9.88 7.47 12.78
C PHE A 91 -11.03 7.13 13.71
N GLU A 92 -10.97 7.62 14.93
CA GLU A 92 -12.03 7.44 15.93
C GLU A 92 -13.36 8.03 15.45
N ALA A 93 -13.36 9.24 14.93
CA ALA A 93 -14.55 9.89 14.42
C ALA A 93 -15.21 9.12 13.25
N ARG A 94 -14.38 8.50 12.38
CA ARG A 94 -14.85 7.67 11.26
C ARG A 94 -15.42 6.33 11.75
N ALA A 95 -14.77 5.69 12.70
CA ALA A 95 -15.26 4.46 13.33
C ALA A 95 -16.60 4.71 14.06
N ASN A 96 -16.69 5.81 14.81
CA ASN A 96 -17.89 6.18 15.55
C ASN A 96 -19.11 6.46 14.65
N ARG A 97 -18.88 6.93 13.41
CA ARG A 97 -19.99 7.09 12.44
C ARG A 97 -20.64 5.76 12.09
N VAL A 98 -19.86 4.69 11.94
CA VAL A 98 -20.40 3.35 11.67
C VAL A 98 -21.10 2.80 12.92
N TRP A 99 -20.55 3.05 14.09
CA TRP A 99 -21.13 2.63 15.36
C TRP A 99 -22.50 3.30 15.63
N SER A 100 -22.63 4.59 15.34
CA SER A 100 -23.90 5.32 15.55
C SER A 100 -25.05 4.83 14.66
N LEU A 101 -24.77 4.14 13.55
CA LEU A 101 -25.77 3.46 12.72
C LEU A 101 -26.59 2.41 13.50
N GLY A 102 -25.99 1.75 14.48
CA GLY A 102 -26.65 0.73 15.32
C GLY A 102 -27.38 1.28 16.55
N ALA A 103 -27.33 2.59 16.82
CA ALA A 103 -27.76 3.18 18.10
C ALA A 103 -29.28 3.41 18.24
N GLY A 104 -30.13 2.95 17.30
CA GLY A 104 -31.58 2.96 17.41
C GLY A 104 -32.32 3.73 16.31
N LEU A 105 -33.66 3.68 16.36
CA LEU A 105 -34.58 4.38 15.47
C LEU A 105 -34.30 5.88 15.45
N GLY A 106 -33.91 6.42 14.27
CA GLY A 106 -33.57 7.82 14.06
C GLY A 106 -32.07 8.10 13.87
N ALA A 107 -31.18 7.12 14.04
CA ALA A 107 -29.76 7.20 13.70
C ALA A 107 -29.50 6.72 12.26
N GLU A 108 -30.45 6.95 11.35
CA GLU A 108 -30.32 6.57 9.95
C GLU A 108 -29.20 7.38 9.28
N VAL A 109 -28.00 6.81 9.23
CA VAL A 109 -26.90 7.34 8.46
C VAL A 109 -26.94 6.73 7.06
N SER A 110 -26.95 7.56 6.03
CA SER A 110 -26.88 7.10 4.65
C SER A 110 -25.60 6.27 4.44
N LEU A 111 -25.73 5.08 3.84
CA LEU A 111 -24.59 4.23 3.47
C LEU A 111 -23.54 4.99 2.68
N GLY A 112 -23.92 6.03 1.94
CA GLY A 112 -23.01 6.92 1.21
C GLY A 112 -22.19 7.86 2.10
N ASP A 113 -22.63 8.14 3.33
CA ASP A 113 -21.97 9.13 4.18
C ASP A 113 -20.74 8.59 4.90
N PHE A 114 -20.70 7.29 5.22
CA PHE A 114 -19.54 6.69 5.89
C PHE A 114 -18.60 5.93 4.92
N ARG A 115 -19.11 5.46 3.78
CA ARG A 115 -18.29 4.82 2.76
C ARG A 115 -17.52 5.86 1.97
N LYS A 116 -16.21 5.87 2.09
CA LYS A 116 -15.33 6.84 1.45
C LYS A 116 -14.19 6.15 0.72
N ASP A 117 -13.73 6.77 -0.35
CA ASP A 117 -12.60 6.26 -1.11
C ASP A 117 -11.27 6.61 -0.44
N ILE A 118 -10.32 5.68 -0.56
CA ILE A 118 -8.95 5.84 -0.09
C ILE A 118 -8.01 5.78 -1.30
N VAL A 119 -7.01 6.65 -1.28
CA VAL A 119 -5.91 6.61 -2.26
C VAL A 119 -4.62 6.35 -1.51
N ILE A 120 -3.92 5.29 -1.91
CA ILE A 120 -2.60 4.94 -1.40
C ILE A 120 -1.59 5.35 -2.45
N GLU A 121 -0.73 6.30 -2.10
CA GLU A 121 0.32 6.84 -2.97
C GLU A 121 1.68 6.29 -2.55
N LEU A 122 2.40 5.68 -3.49
CA LEU A 122 3.79 5.26 -3.33
C LEU A 122 4.70 6.29 -4.00
N MET A 123 5.73 6.71 -3.31
CA MET A 123 6.64 7.75 -3.77
C MET A 123 8.00 7.17 -4.19
N ASN A 124 8.65 7.86 -5.14
CA ASN A 124 10.04 7.59 -5.50
C ASN A 124 11.01 8.18 -4.45
N GLU A 125 12.32 8.00 -4.69
CA GLU A 125 13.36 8.53 -3.80
C GLU A 125 13.34 10.07 -3.70
N ALA A 126 12.91 10.75 -4.75
CA ALA A 126 12.78 12.21 -4.79
C ALA A 126 11.49 12.73 -4.09
N GLY A 127 10.63 11.85 -3.58
CA GLY A 127 9.38 12.23 -2.92
C GLY A 127 8.24 12.58 -3.89
N GLN A 128 8.36 12.21 -5.17
CA GLN A 128 7.30 12.37 -6.15
C GLN A 128 6.41 11.12 -6.17
N VAL A 129 5.11 11.29 -6.39
CA VAL A 129 4.17 10.17 -6.51
C VAL A 129 4.50 9.36 -7.77
N ALA A 130 4.89 8.11 -7.57
CA ALA A 130 5.26 7.19 -8.64
C ALA A 130 4.12 6.24 -9.01
N LEU A 131 3.38 5.78 -8.02
CA LEU A 131 2.22 4.91 -8.17
C LEU A 131 1.11 5.36 -7.24
N ALA A 132 -0.12 5.20 -7.66
CA ALA A 132 -1.27 5.36 -6.80
C ALA A 132 -2.25 4.19 -6.98
N SER A 133 -2.86 3.77 -5.88
CA SER A 133 -3.93 2.78 -5.87
C SER A 133 -5.16 3.41 -5.25
N LYS A 134 -6.27 3.35 -5.96
CA LYS A 134 -7.59 3.78 -5.48
C LYS A 134 -8.30 2.59 -4.87
N VAL A 135 -8.83 2.74 -3.67
CA VAL A 135 -9.63 1.74 -2.97
C VAL A 135 -11.00 2.33 -2.74
N TYR A 136 -12.02 1.60 -3.15
CA TYR A 136 -13.37 2.10 -3.26
C TYR A 136 -14.24 1.72 -2.08
N ARG A 137 -15.05 2.69 -1.63
CA ARG A 137 -16.12 2.52 -0.65
C ARG A 137 -15.64 1.89 0.66
N CYS A 138 -14.51 2.38 1.16
CA CYS A 138 -13.92 1.93 2.40
C CYS A 138 -14.74 2.40 3.61
N TRP A 139 -14.88 1.53 4.60
CA TRP A 139 -15.48 1.82 5.88
C TRP A 139 -14.81 1.00 6.98
N PRO A 140 -14.66 1.54 8.19
CA PRO A 140 -14.05 0.80 9.29
C PRO A 140 -15.00 -0.26 9.84
N SER A 141 -14.59 -1.54 9.77
CA SER A 141 -15.29 -2.68 10.38
C SER A 141 -14.80 -2.94 11.80
N GLU A 142 -13.56 -2.57 12.10
CA GLU A 142 -12.95 -2.69 13.42
C GLU A 142 -12.09 -1.45 13.70
N TYR A 143 -12.01 -1.05 14.94
CA TYR A 143 -11.13 0.02 15.38
C TYR A 143 -10.48 -0.34 16.70
N VAL A 144 -9.18 -0.57 16.66
CA VAL A 144 -8.34 -0.72 17.84
C VAL A 144 -7.86 0.66 18.24
N ALA A 145 -8.46 1.23 19.29
CA ALA A 145 -8.14 2.58 19.76
C ALA A 145 -6.77 2.64 20.46
N LEU A 146 -6.39 1.56 21.10
CA LEU A 146 -5.15 1.44 21.85
C LEU A 146 -4.76 -0.03 21.84
N ASP A 147 -3.54 -0.33 21.45
CA ASP A 147 -2.94 -1.65 21.50
C ASP A 147 -2.55 -2.00 22.97
N ASP A 148 -2.10 -3.23 23.20
CA ASP A 148 -1.65 -3.67 24.50
C ASP A 148 -0.57 -2.73 25.07
N LEU A 149 -0.71 -2.37 26.34
CA LEU A 149 0.26 -1.52 27.05
C LEU A 149 1.07 -2.37 28.02
N ASP A 150 2.39 -2.34 27.88
CA ASP A 150 3.34 -3.01 28.76
C ASP A 150 4.41 -2.00 29.22
N ALA A 151 4.49 -1.80 30.54
CA ALA A 151 5.43 -0.86 31.14
C ALA A 151 6.90 -1.30 31.04
N ASP A 152 7.13 -2.60 30.82
CA ASP A 152 8.47 -3.19 30.76
C ASP A 152 9.10 -3.13 29.35
N THR A 153 8.33 -2.75 28.35
CA THR A 153 8.77 -2.65 26.96
C THR A 153 8.67 -1.24 26.41
N SER A 154 9.71 -0.80 25.68
CA SER A 154 9.72 0.49 25.00
C SER A 154 9.05 0.36 23.62
N PHE A 155 7.77 0.66 23.53
CA PHE A 155 7.06 0.74 22.26
C PHE A 155 6.16 1.98 22.19
N VAL A 156 5.79 2.34 20.97
CA VAL A 156 4.86 3.44 20.71
C VAL A 156 3.44 2.91 20.74
N ALA A 157 2.56 3.56 21.50
CA ALA A 157 1.14 3.22 21.49
C ALA A 157 0.57 3.38 20.07
N ILE A 158 -0.12 2.35 19.59
CA ILE A 158 -0.62 2.25 18.22
C ILE A 158 -2.13 2.25 18.22
N GLU A 159 -2.72 2.85 17.21
CA GLU A 159 -4.12 2.68 16.85
C GLU A 159 -4.25 2.11 15.44
N SER A 160 -5.24 1.25 15.22
CA SER A 160 -5.42 0.62 13.92
C SER A 160 -6.90 0.40 13.57
N PRO A 161 -7.43 1.09 12.54
CA PRO A 161 -8.67 0.73 11.90
C PRO A 161 -8.46 -0.41 10.89
N THR A 162 -9.38 -1.39 10.92
CA THR A 162 -9.56 -2.38 9.85
C THR A 162 -10.65 -1.88 8.92
N LEU A 163 -10.36 -1.81 7.62
CA LEU A 163 -11.24 -1.24 6.61
C LEU A 163 -11.73 -2.32 5.66
N GLU A 164 -13.05 -2.46 5.57
CA GLU A 164 -13.69 -3.19 4.49
C GLU A 164 -13.81 -2.30 3.25
N HIS A 165 -13.78 -2.89 2.06
CA HIS A 165 -13.89 -2.17 0.80
C HIS A 165 -14.48 -3.03 -0.32
N GLU A 166 -14.97 -2.40 -1.37
CA GLU A 166 -15.62 -3.09 -2.50
C GLU A 166 -14.69 -3.37 -3.68
N GLY A 167 -13.41 -2.99 -3.57
CA GLY A 167 -12.40 -3.23 -4.59
C GLY A 167 -11.32 -2.18 -4.60
N TRP A 168 -10.30 -2.44 -5.42
CA TRP A 168 -9.21 -1.51 -5.64
C TRP A 168 -8.68 -1.62 -7.07
N GLU A 169 -8.09 -0.53 -7.56
CA GLU A 169 -7.41 -0.50 -8.84
C GLU A 169 -6.18 0.43 -8.80
N ARG A 170 -5.28 0.22 -9.73
CA ARG A 170 -4.16 1.13 -9.95
C ARG A 170 -4.66 2.37 -10.68
N ASP A 171 -4.30 3.55 -10.21
CA ASP A 171 -4.55 4.80 -10.91
C ASP A 171 -3.57 4.95 -12.09
N THR A 172 -4.05 4.69 -13.29
CA THR A 172 -3.26 4.78 -14.52
C THR A 172 -3.02 6.22 -14.97
N SER A 173 -3.66 7.20 -14.34
CA SER A 173 -3.42 8.63 -14.63
C SER A 173 -2.08 9.11 -14.04
N VAL A 174 -1.56 8.40 -13.03
CA VAL A 174 -0.24 8.68 -12.46
C VAL A 174 0.81 8.05 -13.36
N THR A 175 1.53 8.89 -14.08
CA THR A 175 2.66 8.48 -14.92
C THR A 175 3.95 8.46 -14.11
N GLU A 176 4.92 7.66 -14.53
CA GLU A 176 6.22 7.60 -13.89
C GLU A 176 6.90 8.98 -13.89
N PRO A 177 7.23 9.54 -12.71
CA PRO A 177 7.86 10.83 -12.64
C PRO A 177 9.31 10.77 -13.14
N GLN A 178 9.73 11.78 -13.87
CA GLN A 178 11.14 11.90 -14.22
C GLN A 178 11.96 12.34 -13.00
N GLU A 179 13.00 11.59 -12.68
CA GLU A 179 13.91 11.97 -11.61
C GLU A 179 14.63 13.27 -11.96
N PRO A 180 14.78 14.19 -11.00
CA PRO A 180 15.49 15.43 -11.21
C PRO A 180 16.96 15.10 -11.53
N LYS A 181 17.44 15.52 -12.70
CA LYS A 181 18.85 15.38 -13.07
C LYS A 181 19.67 16.22 -12.09
N THR A 182 20.55 15.57 -11.33
CA THR A 182 21.50 16.26 -10.47
C THR A 182 22.35 17.18 -11.35
N ALA A 183 22.27 18.50 -11.13
CA ALA A 183 23.12 19.44 -11.82
C ALA A 183 24.58 19.04 -11.55
N LYS A 184 25.34 18.75 -12.59
CA LYS A 184 26.79 18.56 -12.46
C LYS A 184 27.36 19.87 -11.94
N ARG A 185 27.89 19.86 -10.69
CA ARG A 185 28.77 20.92 -10.18
C ARG A 185 30.14 20.82 -10.85
#